data_5226ae5ea27aeee1a961e8a5da59447b
#
_entry.id   5226ae5ea27aeee1a961e8a5da59447b
#
_cell.length_a   1.000
_cell.length_b   1.000
_cell.length_c   1.000
_cell.angle_alpha   90.00
_cell.angle_beta   90.00
_cell.angle_gamma   90.00
#
_symmetry.space_group_name_H-M   'P 1'
#
loop_
_entity.id
_entity.type
_entity.pdbx_description
1 polymer ?
#
loop_
_entity_poly.entity_id
_entity_poly.type
_entity_poly.pdbx_seq_one_letter_code
_entity_poly.pdbx_strand_id
1 'polypeptide(L)'
;GKLTPEETEIVREHTVIGASMLENMEIFKDEEFVKIAYQICRWHHERYDGKGYPDGLKGDDIPLSAQVVALADVYDALVSRRVYKKKYTHREAMRMILNGECGAFNPILLKCLVEAQEKVRDSIVVSEDYNASYKRNIMRELEEYESTKEHLMESITQDIQKECSEIENDTDLDFIGGGQNGNMIDKHVNSYLRKCLTDKDHRGIN
;
A
#
# COMPACT_ATOMS: atom_id res chain seq x y z
N GLY A 1 9.17 16.92 -1.68
CA GLY A 1 9.46 18.22 -1.10
C GLY A 1 8.66 18.45 0.17
N LYS A 2 8.78 19.60 0.78
CA LYS A 2 7.87 20.00 1.86
C LYS A 2 6.50 20.30 1.24
N LEU A 3 5.44 19.85 1.91
CA LEU A 3 4.06 20.14 1.51
C LEU A 3 3.79 21.67 1.61
N THR A 4 2.98 22.17 0.69
CA THR A 4 2.41 23.51 0.82
C THR A 4 1.38 23.56 1.97
N PRO A 5 0.95 24.73 2.42
CA PRO A 5 -0.13 24.82 3.41
C PRO A 5 -1.41 24.14 2.92
N GLU A 6 -1.78 24.31 1.67
CA GLU A 6 -2.97 23.71 1.05
C GLU A 6 -2.85 22.16 0.98
N GLU A 7 -1.70 21.64 0.54
CA GLU A 7 -1.43 20.20 0.55
C GLU A 7 -1.44 19.63 1.97
N THR A 8 -0.99 20.40 2.96
CA THR A 8 -1.02 20.01 4.37
C THR A 8 -2.46 19.86 4.86
N GLU A 9 -3.37 20.77 4.50
CA GLU A 9 -4.78 20.63 4.87
C GLU A 9 -5.43 19.40 4.22
N ILE A 10 -5.16 19.14 2.93
CA ILE A 10 -5.63 17.92 2.25
C ILE A 10 -5.14 16.65 2.96
N VAL A 11 -3.86 16.62 3.35
CA VAL A 11 -3.32 15.46 4.10
C VAL A 11 -4.00 15.31 5.45
N ARG A 12 -4.36 16.38 6.14
CA ARG A 12 -5.06 16.31 7.43
C ARG A 12 -6.45 15.66 7.34
N GLU A 13 -7.10 15.76 6.18
CA GLU A 13 -8.42 15.15 5.96
C GLU A 13 -8.41 13.63 6.13
N HIS A 14 -7.24 12.94 6.03
CA HIS A 14 -7.17 11.48 6.19
C HIS A 14 -7.75 11.01 7.54
N THR A 15 -7.65 11.81 8.59
CA THR A 15 -8.20 11.49 9.91
C THR A 15 -9.73 11.40 9.89
N VAL A 16 -10.36 12.40 9.25
CA VAL A 16 -11.82 12.48 9.12
C VAL A 16 -12.34 11.46 8.12
N ILE A 17 -11.64 11.29 6.99
CA ILE A 17 -12.00 10.30 5.96
C ILE A 17 -11.94 8.89 6.54
N GLY A 18 -10.85 8.52 7.21
CA GLY A 18 -10.71 7.21 7.85
C GLY A 18 -11.78 6.95 8.92
N ALA A 19 -12.10 7.94 9.73
CA ALA A 19 -13.16 7.85 10.71
C ALA A 19 -14.53 7.64 10.05
N SER A 20 -14.85 8.40 8.99
CA SER A 20 -16.11 8.25 8.24
C SER A 20 -16.26 6.87 7.59
N MET A 21 -15.17 6.29 7.12
CA MET A 21 -15.22 4.92 6.58
C MET A 21 -15.67 3.90 7.64
N LEU A 22 -15.18 4.05 8.87
CA LEU A 22 -15.57 3.18 9.99
C LEU A 22 -16.99 3.43 10.49
N GLU A 23 -17.45 4.69 10.51
CA GLU A 23 -18.84 5.05 10.84
C GLU A 23 -19.85 4.43 9.87
N ASN A 24 -19.50 4.32 8.59
CA ASN A 24 -20.35 3.74 7.56
C ASN A 24 -20.40 2.20 7.58
N MET A 25 -19.65 1.55 8.47
CA MET A 25 -19.68 0.09 8.67
C MET A 25 -20.86 -0.29 9.58
N GLU A 26 -22.11 -0.09 9.13
CA GLU A 26 -23.32 -0.22 9.95
C GLU A 26 -23.44 -1.56 10.70
N ILE A 27 -23.00 -2.66 10.07
CA ILE A 27 -23.07 -4.02 10.67
C ILE A 27 -22.13 -4.17 11.88
N PHE A 28 -21.03 -3.41 11.92
CA PHE A 28 -19.96 -3.56 12.91
C PHE A 28 -19.80 -2.34 13.83
N LYS A 29 -20.63 -1.30 13.70
CA LYS A 29 -20.50 -0.03 14.41
C LYS A 29 -20.51 -0.17 15.95
N ASP A 30 -21.17 -1.19 16.46
CA ASP A 30 -21.28 -1.43 17.90
C ASP A 30 -20.13 -2.28 18.45
N GLU A 31 -19.30 -2.87 17.59
CA GLU A 31 -18.14 -3.63 17.99
C GLU A 31 -17.07 -2.74 18.64
N GLU A 32 -16.57 -3.16 19.80
CA GLU A 32 -15.57 -2.40 20.56
C GLU A 32 -14.30 -2.11 19.73
N PHE A 33 -13.88 -3.08 18.92
CA PHE A 33 -12.75 -2.92 18.02
C PHE A 33 -12.97 -1.78 17.02
N VAL A 34 -14.17 -1.67 16.44
CA VAL A 34 -14.50 -0.61 15.46
C VAL A 34 -14.52 0.77 16.13
N LYS A 35 -15.04 0.85 17.35
CA LYS A 35 -15.02 2.08 18.16
C LYS A 35 -13.59 2.54 18.46
N ILE A 36 -12.71 1.61 18.85
CA ILE A 36 -11.30 1.90 19.07
C ILE A 36 -10.61 2.34 17.78
N ALA A 37 -10.85 1.63 16.67
CA ALA A 37 -10.32 1.98 15.35
C ALA A 37 -10.76 3.38 14.92
N TYR A 38 -12.04 3.73 15.12
CA TYR A 38 -12.55 5.07 14.88
C TYR A 38 -11.81 6.14 15.68
N GLN A 39 -11.65 5.92 16.99
CA GLN A 39 -10.93 6.84 17.86
C GLN A 39 -9.50 7.07 17.39
N ILE A 40 -8.81 6.00 16.99
CA ILE A 40 -7.46 6.08 16.47
C ILE A 40 -7.44 6.85 15.14
N CYS A 41 -8.28 6.47 14.17
CA CYS A 41 -8.34 7.13 12.87
C CYS A 41 -8.56 8.63 13.02
N ARG A 42 -9.53 9.04 13.86
CA ARG A 42 -9.91 10.44 13.98
C ARG A 42 -8.90 11.27 14.75
N TRP A 43 -8.34 10.74 15.86
CA TRP A 43 -7.67 11.55 16.88
C TRP A 43 -6.18 11.24 17.12
N HIS A 44 -5.53 10.38 16.33
CA HIS A 44 -4.09 10.10 16.52
C HIS A 44 -3.17 11.30 16.22
N HIS A 45 -3.69 12.33 15.60
CA HIS A 45 -2.97 13.60 15.39
C HIS A 45 -3.37 14.71 16.38
N GLU A 46 -4.24 14.42 17.34
CA GLU A 46 -4.45 15.33 18.45
C GLU A 46 -3.19 15.44 19.33
N ARG A 47 -3.08 16.55 20.04
CA ARG A 47 -1.95 16.84 20.93
C ARG A 47 -2.45 17.13 22.34
N TYR A 48 -1.76 16.64 23.34
CA TYR A 48 -2.17 16.73 24.74
C TYR A 48 -2.37 18.19 25.20
N ASP A 49 -1.71 19.15 24.53
CA ASP A 49 -1.89 20.60 24.77
C ASP A 49 -3.06 21.24 23.98
N GLY A 50 -3.78 20.46 23.18
CA GLY A 50 -4.93 20.91 22.37
C GLY A 50 -4.54 21.60 21.05
N LYS A 51 -3.29 21.52 20.61
CA LYS A 51 -2.82 22.09 19.34
C LYS A 51 -2.80 21.07 18.19
N GLY A 52 -3.48 19.95 18.38
CA GLY A 52 -3.62 18.90 17.37
C GLY A 52 -4.77 19.16 16.40
N TYR A 53 -5.13 18.14 15.66
CA TYR A 53 -6.24 18.13 14.72
C TYR A 53 -6.88 16.74 14.68
N PRO A 54 -8.13 16.58 14.21
CA PRO A 54 -8.99 17.56 13.53
C PRO A 54 -9.84 18.41 14.48
N ASP A 55 -10.09 17.97 15.72
CA ASP A 55 -11.09 18.59 16.62
C ASP A 55 -10.46 19.46 17.70
N GLY A 56 -9.14 19.46 17.86
CA GLY A 56 -8.43 20.24 18.88
C GLY A 56 -8.67 19.76 20.30
N LEU A 57 -8.88 18.44 20.48
CA LEU A 57 -9.08 17.84 21.78
C LEU A 57 -7.84 18.02 22.67
N LYS A 58 -8.06 18.14 23.99
CA LYS A 58 -7.00 18.46 24.94
C LYS A 58 -6.99 17.50 26.13
N GLY A 59 -5.81 17.10 26.56
CA GLY A 59 -5.64 16.30 27.77
C GLY A 59 -6.35 14.97 27.66
N ASP A 60 -7.13 14.64 28.67
CA ASP A 60 -7.85 13.37 28.79
C ASP A 60 -9.15 13.32 27.95
N ASP A 61 -9.54 14.40 27.27
CA ASP A 61 -10.59 14.38 26.27
C ASP A 61 -10.16 13.59 25.03
N ILE A 62 -8.85 13.43 24.81
CA ILE A 62 -8.31 12.56 23.75
C ILE A 62 -8.41 11.10 24.22
N PRO A 63 -9.09 10.21 23.50
CA PRO A 63 -9.15 8.80 23.87
C PRO A 63 -7.75 8.20 24.04
N LEU A 64 -7.57 7.35 25.06
CA LEU A 64 -6.26 6.76 25.37
C LEU A 64 -5.67 5.99 24.20
N SER A 65 -6.51 5.27 23.43
CA SER A 65 -6.14 4.56 22.21
C SER A 65 -5.46 5.49 21.19
N ALA A 66 -6.02 6.67 20.96
CA ALA A 66 -5.47 7.67 20.06
C ALA A 66 -4.19 8.29 20.62
N GLN A 67 -4.10 8.56 21.93
CA GLN A 67 -2.89 9.07 22.57
C GLN A 67 -1.70 8.12 22.43
N VAL A 68 -1.94 6.80 22.62
CA VAL A 68 -0.89 5.76 22.47
C VAL A 68 -0.40 5.71 21.04
N VAL A 69 -1.33 5.69 20.06
CA VAL A 69 -0.96 5.66 18.63
C VAL A 69 -0.27 6.93 18.20
N ALA A 70 -0.70 8.11 18.68
CA ALA A 70 -0.03 9.39 18.43
C ALA A 70 1.46 9.38 18.85
N LEU A 71 1.76 8.80 19.99
CA LEU A 71 3.12 8.68 20.50
C LEU A 71 3.94 7.68 19.67
N ALA A 72 3.35 6.54 19.31
CA ALA A 72 3.98 5.52 18.46
C ALA A 72 4.26 6.03 17.05
N ASP A 73 3.30 6.72 16.43
CA ASP A 73 3.44 7.31 15.08
C ASP A 73 4.58 8.33 15.03
N VAL A 74 4.67 9.22 16.02
CA VAL A 74 5.77 10.18 16.09
C VAL A 74 7.12 9.48 16.27
N TYR A 75 7.18 8.46 17.12
CA TYR A 75 8.41 7.70 17.31
C TYR A 75 8.83 7.00 16.00
N ASP A 76 7.91 6.29 15.35
CA ASP A 76 8.18 5.65 14.05
C ASP A 76 8.62 6.66 12.99
N ALA A 77 7.94 7.79 12.90
CA ALA A 77 8.28 8.85 11.96
C ALA A 77 9.70 9.42 12.14
N LEU A 78 10.27 9.34 13.34
CA LEU A 78 11.63 9.77 13.64
C LEU A 78 12.67 8.71 13.30
N VAL A 79 12.41 7.44 13.60
CA VAL A 79 13.38 6.35 13.44
C VAL A 79 13.30 5.67 12.08
N SER A 80 12.19 5.80 11.38
CA SER A 80 12.00 5.20 10.04
C SER A 80 12.67 6.03 8.94
N ARG A 81 13.19 5.33 7.92
CA ARG A 81 13.82 5.94 6.76
C ARG A 81 12.76 6.56 5.84
N ARG A 82 12.81 7.87 5.64
CA ARG A 82 11.96 8.58 4.68
C ARG A 82 12.80 9.09 3.51
N VAL A 83 12.22 9.18 2.32
CA VAL A 83 12.91 9.57 1.07
C VAL A 83 13.65 10.91 1.20
N TYR A 84 13.12 11.83 2.03
CA TYR A 84 13.59 13.22 2.14
C TYR A 84 14.26 13.55 3.48
N LYS A 85 14.39 12.57 4.41
CA LYS A 85 14.90 12.85 5.75
C LYS A 85 15.78 11.71 6.24
N LYS A 86 16.99 12.05 6.75
CA LYS A 86 17.83 11.10 7.48
C LYS A 86 17.08 10.62 8.72
N LYS A 87 17.08 9.29 8.97
CA LYS A 87 16.51 8.71 10.18
C LYS A 87 17.31 9.16 11.39
N TYR A 88 16.62 9.43 12.48
CA TYR A 88 17.23 9.65 13.79
C TYR A 88 17.56 8.30 14.45
N THR A 89 18.55 8.29 15.30
CA THR A 89 18.80 7.14 16.17
C THR A 89 17.72 7.03 17.23
N HIS A 90 17.51 5.84 17.79
CA HIS A 90 16.60 5.65 18.93
C HIS A 90 16.83 6.69 20.03
N ARG A 91 18.08 6.94 20.39
CA ARG A 91 18.47 7.90 21.44
C ARG A 91 18.06 9.33 21.11
N GLU A 92 18.25 9.75 19.86
CA GLU A 92 17.83 11.08 19.40
C GLU A 92 16.30 11.22 19.39
N ALA A 93 15.57 10.20 18.89
CA ALA A 93 14.13 10.20 18.86
C ALA A 93 13.54 10.30 20.27
N MET A 94 14.04 9.49 21.21
CA MET A 94 13.63 9.55 22.61
C MET A 94 13.86 10.94 23.21
N ARG A 95 15.04 11.52 23.00
CA ARG A 95 15.35 12.87 23.47
C ARG A 95 14.38 13.93 22.92
N MET A 96 14.09 13.89 21.61
CA MET A 96 13.20 14.84 20.96
C MET A 96 11.76 14.75 21.50
N ILE A 97 11.26 13.52 21.69
CA ILE A 97 9.93 13.28 22.25
C ILE A 97 9.83 13.80 23.67
N LEU A 98 10.81 13.45 24.53
CA LEU A 98 10.81 13.83 25.93
C LEU A 98 10.99 15.33 26.14
N ASN A 99 11.69 16.02 25.23
CA ASN A 99 11.84 17.48 25.25
C ASN A 99 10.63 18.22 24.65
N GLY A 100 9.61 17.50 24.15
CA GLY A 100 8.44 18.12 23.53
C GLY A 100 8.69 18.74 22.13
N GLU A 101 9.83 18.43 21.49
CA GLU A 101 10.17 18.94 20.15
C GLU A 101 9.20 18.44 19.06
N CYS A 102 8.45 17.37 19.36
CA CYS A 102 7.50 16.71 18.46
C CYS A 102 6.03 16.94 18.87
N GLY A 103 5.77 17.86 19.79
CA GLY A 103 4.46 18.13 20.37
C GLY A 103 4.33 17.62 21.81
N ALA A 104 3.21 17.95 22.44
CA ALA A 104 2.93 17.56 23.81
C ALA A 104 2.22 16.22 23.86
N PHE A 105 2.67 15.35 24.75
CA PHE A 105 2.10 14.02 25.02
C PHE A 105 1.70 13.88 26.48
N ASN A 106 0.83 12.94 26.76
CA ASN A 106 0.43 12.58 28.11
C ASN A 106 1.68 12.18 28.94
N PRO A 107 1.93 12.82 30.10
CA PRO A 107 3.12 12.53 30.93
C PRO A 107 3.20 11.06 31.38
N ILE A 108 2.04 10.40 31.60
CA ILE A 108 2.00 8.98 31.97
C ILE A 108 2.51 8.12 30.80
N LEU A 109 2.09 8.42 29.58
CA LEU A 109 2.56 7.69 28.39
C LEU A 109 4.05 7.92 28.11
N LEU A 110 4.56 9.14 28.36
CA LEU A 110 6.00 9.40 28.29
C LEU A 110 6.79 8.56 29.28
N LYS A 111 6.27 8.39 30.51
CA LYS A 111 6.88 7.50 31.50
C LYS A 111 6.86 6.05 31.04
N CYS A 112 5.72 5.55 30.54
CA CYS A 112 5.62 4.21 29.98
C CYS A 112 6.59 3.99 28.80
N LEU A 113 6.75 4.99 27.94
CA LEU A 113 7.71 4.92 26.82
C LEU A 113 9.16 4.78 27.32
N VAL A 114 9.55 5.53 28.37
CA VAL A 114 10.89 5.43 28.98
C VAL A 114 11.08 4.03 29.57
N GLU A 115 10.09 3.49 30.25
CA GLU A 115 10.16 2.14 30.84
C GLU A 115 10.24 1.03 29.78
N ALA A 116 9.56 1.24 28.62
CA ALA A 116 9.51 0.28 27.52
C ALA A 116 10.61 0.47 26.46
N GLN A 117 11.46 1.50 26.56
CA GLN A 117 12.35 1.96 25.50
C GLN A 117 13.26 0.87 24.89
N GLU A 118 13.73 -0.07 25.69
CA GLU A 118 14.56 -1.20 25.23
C GLU A 118 13.78 -2.10 24.29
N LYS A 119 12.55 -2.48 24.67
CA LYS A 119 11.66 -3.31 23.83
C LYS A 119 11.26 -2.59 22.54
N VAL A 120 10.99 -1.28 22.63
CA VAL A 120 10.65 -0.46 21.48
C VAL A 120 11.82 -0.36 20.51
N ARG A 121 13.04 -0.18 20.99
CA ARG A 121 14.25 -0.19 20.16
C ARG A 121 14.43 -1.53 19.44
N ASP A 122 14.30 -2.63 20.17
CA ASP A 122 14.52 -3.96 19.60
C ASP A 122 13.47 -4.34 18.55
N SER A 123 12.23 -3.86 18.69
CA SER A 123 11.16 -4.07 17.70
C SER A 123 11.47 -3.41 16.36
N ILE A 124 12.22 -2.30 16.32
CA ILE A 124 12.61 -1.64 15.07
C ILE A 124 13.58 -2.52 14.27
N VAL A 125 14.57 -3.12 14.95
CA VAL A 125 15.55 -3.98 14.29
C VAL A 125 14.83 -5.15 13.62
N VAL A 126 13.90 -5.78 14.34
CA VAL A 126 13.08 -6.89 13.81
C VAL A 126 12.24 -6.43 12.60
N SER A 127 11.64 -5.25 12.66
CA SER A 127 10.82 -4.72 11.56
C SER A 127 11.64 -4.36 10.32
N GLU A 128 12.85 -3.84 10.49
CA GLU A 128 13.76 -3.55 9.38
C GLU A 128 14.18 -4.85 8.65
N ASP A 129 14.50 -5.91 9.38
CA ASP A 129 14.86 -7.22 8.82
C ASP A 129 13.67 -7.88 8.12
N TYR A 130 12.48 -7.82 8.72
CA TYR A 130 11.25 -8.32 8.14
C TYR A 130 10.93 -7.59 6.83
N ASN A 131 10.95 -6.25 6.85
CA ASN A 131 10.67 -5.44 5.66
C ASN A 131 11.70 -5.68 4.54
N ALA A 132 12.98 -5.87 4.88
CA ALA A 132 14.00 -6.22 3.91
C ALA A 132 13.78 -7.61 3.30
N SER A 133 13.37 -8.59 4.10
CA SER A 133 13.02 -9.93 3.65
C SER A 133 11.76 -9.93 2.79
N TYR A 134 10.72 -9.23 3.22
CA TYR A 134 9.46 -9.09 2.47
C TYR A 134 9.70 -8.44 1.09
N LYS A 135 10.46 -7.34 1.04
CA LYS A 135 10.82 -6.70 -0.24
C LYS A 135 11.57 -7.63 -1.18
N ARG A 136 12.54 -8.41 -0.65
CA ARG A 136 13.25 -9.40 -1.48
C ARG A 136 12.32 -10.47 -2.04
N ASN A 137 11.35 -10.94 -1.25
CA ASN A 137 10.38 -11.92 -1.71
C ASN A 137 9.47 -11.35 -2.81
N ILE A 138 8.92 -10.16 -2.61
CA ILE A 138 8.09 -9.47 -3.63
C ILE A 138 8.89 -9.22 -4.92
N MET A 139 10.13 -8.76 -4.83
CA MET A 139 10.96 -8.54 -6.01
C MET A 139 11.20 -9.84 -6.78
N ARG A 140 11.46 -10.95 -6.09
CA ARG A 140 11.61 -12.26 -6.72
C ARG A 140 10.32 -12.72 -7.41
N GLU A 141 9.18 -12.57 -6.76
CA GLU A 141 7.88 -12.91 -7.35
C GLU A 141 7.56 -12.07 -8.59
N LEU A 142 7.93 -10.79 -8.59
CA LEU A 142 7.79 -9.92 -9.76
C LEU A 142 8.71 -10.34 -10.91
N GLU A 143 9.97 -10.68 -10.62
CA GLU A 143 10.92 -11.19 -11.60
C GLU A 143 10.44 -12.52 -12.23
N GLU A 144 9.92 -13.43 -11.43
CA GLU A 144 9.31 -14.67 -11.90
C GLU A 144 8.08 -14.42 -12.79
N TYR A 145 7.24 -13.46 -12.40
CA TYR A 145 6.07 -13.06 -13.19
C TYR A 145 6.46 -12.45 -14.54
N GLU A 146 7.44 -11.52 -14.56
CA GLU A 146 7.93 -10.91 -15.79
C GLU A 146 8.54 -11.94 -16.73
N SER A 147 9.37 -12.85 -16.20
CA SER A 147 9.96 -13.95 -16.98
C SER A 147 8.87 -14.85 -17.58
N THR A 148 7.86 -15.21 -16.81
CA THR A 148 6.74 -16.05 -17.30
C THR A 148 5.95 -15.33 -18.38
N LYS A 149 5.74 -14.03 -18.23
CA LYS A 149 5.06 -13.18 -19.22
C LYS A 149 5.86 -13.11 -20.53
N GLU A 150 7.18 -12.93 -20.45
CA GLU A 150 8.06 -12.91 -21.64
C GLU A 150 8.00 -14.24 -22.39
N HIS A 151 8.14 -15.39 -21.69
CA HIS A 151 8.02 -16.71 -22.30
C HIS A 151 6.66 -16.95 -22.95
N LEU A 152 5.57 -16.48 -22.33
CA LEU A 152 4.24 -16.58 -22.91
C LEU A 152 4.11 -15.75 -24.18
N MET A 153 4.65 -14.53 -24.18
CA MET A 153 4.63 -13.65 -25.36
C MET A 153 5.47 -14.22 -26.51
N GLU A 154 6.64 -14.82 -26.21
CA GLU A 154 7.45 -15.49 -27.19
C GLU A 154 6.72 -16.70 -27.80
N SER A 155 6.08 -17.53 -26.98
CA SER A 155 5.28 -18.69 -27.43
C SER A 155 4.13 -18.24 -28.34
N ILE A 156 3.37 -17.22 -27.95
CA ILE A 156 2.27 -16.68 -28.78
C ILE A 156 2.80 -16.16 -30.10
N THR A 157 3.93 -15.45 -30.08
CA THR A 157 4.54 -14.92 -31.30
C THR A 157 4.96 -16.04 -32.24
N GLN A 158 5.56 -17.11 -31.75
CA GLN A 158 5.94 -18.28 -32.55
C GLN A 158 4.71 -19.00 -33.13
N ASP A 159 3.64 -19.16 -32.36
CA ASP A 159 2.40 -19.76 -32.83
C ASP A 159 1.76 -18.95 -33.94
N ILE A 160 1.70 -17.61 -33.80
CA ILE A 160 1.20 -16.70 -34.84
C ILE A 160 2.07 -16.78 -36.12
N GLN A 161 3.40 -16.79 -35.99
CA GLN A 161 4.30 -16.91 -37.14
C GLN A 161 4.13 -18.24 -37.87
N LYS A 162 3.93 -19.32 -37.13
CA LYS A 162 3.67 -20.65 -37.71
C LYS A 162 2.34 -20.66 -38.48
N GLU A 163 1.25 -20.15 -37.90
CA GLU A 163 -0.04 -20.06 -38.57
C GLU A 163 0.03 -19.19 -39.83
N CYS A 164 0.74 -18.04 -39.77
CA CYS A 164 0.94 -17.19 -40.97
C CYS A 164 1.71 -17.91 -42.05
N SER A 165 2.76 -18.69 -41.73
CA SER A 165 3.53 -19.44 -42.73
C SER A 165 2.77 -20.62 -43.32
N GLU A 166 1.85 -21.24 -42.56
CA GLU A 166 0.95 -22.28 -43.08
C GLU A 166 -0.06 -21.70 -44.07
N ILE A 167 -0.58 -20.50 -43.81
CA ILE A 167 -1.49 -19.79 -44.73
C ILE A 167 -0.77 -19.37 -46.05
N GLU A 168 0.49 -18.91 -45.93
CA GLU A 168 1.29 -18.54 -47.14
C GLU A 168 1.67 -19.75 -48.02
N ASN A 169 1.79 -20.94 -47.42
CA ASN A 169 2.12 -22.17 -48.16
C ASN A 169 0.90 -22.90 -48.74
N ASP A 170 -0.32 -22.50 -48.35
CA ASP A 170 -1.56 -23.06 -48.92
C ASP A 170 -1.93 -22.29 -50.20
N THR A 171 -1.07 -22.49 -51.23
CA THR A 171 -1.14 -21.79 -52.52
C THR A 171 -2.25 -22.30 -53.47
N ASP A 172 -3.21 -23.10 -52.98
CA ASP A 172 -4.36 -23.56 -53.77
C ASP A 172 -5.61 -22.67 -53.62
N LEU A 173 -5.47 -21.46 -53.06
CA LEU A 173 -6.53 -20.45 -53.13
C LEU A 173 -6.41 -19.62 -54.37
N ASP A 174 -7.13 -20.03 -55.43
CA ASP A 174 -7.39 -19.26 -56.63
C ASP A 174 -7.72 -17.81 -56.30
N PHE A 175 -6.92 -16.92 -56.85
CA PHE A 175 -7.02 -15.47 -56.74
C PHE A 175 -8.29 -14.97 -57.40
N ILE A 176 -9.39 -14.88 -56.67
CA ILE A 176 -10.58 -14.11 -57.08
C ILE A 176 -10.58 -12.79 -56.30
N GLY A 177 -10.28 -11.76 -57.06
CA GLY A 177 -10.32 -10.35 -56.87
C GLY A 177 -10.87 -9.69 -55.62
N GLY A 178 -10.15 -8.66 -55.16
CA GLY A 178 -10.73 -7.39 -54.66
C GLY A 178 -11.00 -7.29 -53.16
N GLY A 179 -10.03 -6.79 -52.42
CA GLY A 179 -10.30 -5.79 -51.35
C GLY A 179 -11.07 -6.22 -50.14
N GLN A 180 -10.47 -7.00 -49.23
CA GLN A 180 -10.88 -7.10 -47.81
C GLN A 180 -9.86 -7.87 -46.93
N ASN A 181 -8.57 -7.68 -47.11
CA ASN A 181 -7.56 -8.41 -46.31
C ASN A 181 -7.42 -7.95 -44.84
N GLY A 182 -7.96 -6.78 -44.43
CA GLY A 182 -7.90 -6.32 -43.03
C GLY A 182 -8.83 -7.08 -42.07
N ASN A 183 -9.89 -7.69 -42.59
CA ASN A 183 -10.95 -8.27 -41.77
C ASN A 183 -10.74 -9.76 -41.42
N MET A 184 -9.79 -10.45 -42.08
CA MET A 184 -9.51 -11.86 -41.83
C MET A 184 -8.46 -12.05 -40.69
N ILE A 185 -7.44 -11.21 -40.67
CA ILE A 185 -6.41 -11.23 -39.63
C ILE A 185 -7.04 -10.87 -38.30
N ASP A 186 -7.90 -9.84 -38.24
CA ASP A 186 -8.64 -9.44 -37.04
C ASP A 186 -9.58 -10.54 -36.52
N LYS A 187 -10.18 -11.33 -37.38
CA LYS A 187 -11.04 -12.45 -36.97
C LYS A 187 -10.24 -13.61 -36.36
N HIS A 188 -9.07 -13.92 -36.91
CA HIS A 188 -8.22 -14.99 -36.38
C HIS A 188 -7.56 -14.61 -35.08
N VAL A 189 -7.03 -13.41 -34.96
CA VAL A 189 -6.46 -12.89 -33.69
C VAL A 189 -7.53 -12.83 -32.60
N ASN A 190 -8.74 -12.37 -32.90
CA ASN A 190 -9.84 -12.37 -31.93
C ASN A 190 -10.33 -13.79 -31.58
N SER A 191 -10.28 -14.76 -32.49
CA SER A 191 -10.61 -16.15 -32.21
C SER A 191 -9.58 -16.80 -31.30
N TYR A 192 -8.29 -16.53 -31.54
CA TYR A 192 -7.18 -17.05 -30.72
C TYR A 192 -7.21 -16.47 -29.31
N LEU A 193 -7.40 -15.16 -29.17
CA LEU A 193 -7.56 -14.48 -27.88
C LEU A 193 -8.75 -15.03 -27.08
N ARG A 194 -9.87 -15.33 -27.71
CA ARG A 194 -11.02 -15.94 -27.06
C ARG A 194 -10.70 -17.36 -26.55
N LYS A 195 -9.96 -18.15 -27.34
CA LYS A 195 -9.56 -19.51 -26.97
C LYS A 195 -8.61 -19.51 -25.76
N CYS A 196 -7.62 -18.63 -25.75
CA CYS A 196 -6.71 -18.44 -24.62
C CYS A 196 -7.40 -17.97 -23.33
N LEU A 197 -8.49 -17.21 -23.44
CA LEU A 197 -9.28 -16.74 -22.30
C LEU A 197 -10.21 -17.85 -21.73
N THR A 198 -10.72 -18.74 -22.60
CA THR A 198 -11.60 -19.85 -22.15
C THR A 198 -10.83 -21.03 -21.57
N ASP A 199 -9.59 -21.26 -22.00
CA ASP A 199 -8.74 -22.35 -21.42
C ASP A 199 -8.21 -22.02 -20.00
N LYS A 200 -8.29 -20.79 -19.54
CA LYS A 200 -7.96 -20.43 -18.14
C LYS A 200 -8.99 -20.89 -17.11
N ASP A 201 -10.25 -21.05 -17.52
CA ASP A 201 -11.33 -21.48 -16.61
C ASP A 201 -11.31 -22.99 -16.28
N HIS A 202 -10.45 -23.79 -16.94
CA HIS A 202 -10.35 -25.24 -16.71
C HIS A 202 -9.09 -25.72 -15.98
N ARG A 203 -8.18 -24.84 -15.61
CA ARG A 203 -7.08 -25.19 -14.68
C ARG A 203 -7.42 -24.63 -13.31
N GLY A 204 -8.27 -25.40 -12.60
CA GLY A 204 -8.61 -25.15 -11.21
C GLY A 204 -7.36 -25.02 -10.35
N ILE A 205 -7.30 -23.92 -9.65
CA ILE A 205 -6.43 -23.73 -8.50
C ILE A 205 -7.09 -24.53 -7.37
N ASN A 206 -6.52 -25.69 -7.03
CA ASN A 206 -6.69 -26.32 -5.72
C ASN A 206 -5.68 -25.73 -4.76
#